data_02edc06f0d0b584eabcfbcb864192401
#
_entry.id   02edc06f0d0b584eabcfbcb864192401
#
_cell.length_a   1.000
_cell.length_b   1.000
_cell.length_c   1.000
_cell.angle_alpha   90.00
_cell.angle_beta   90.00
_cell.angle_gamma   90.00
#
_symmetry.space_group_name_H-M   'P 1'
#
loop_
_entity.id
_entity.type
_entity.pdbx_description
1 polymer ?
#
loop_
_entity_poly.entity_id
_entity_poly.type
_entity_poly.pdbx_seq_one_letter_code
_entity_poly.pdbx_strand_id
1 'polypeptide(L)'
;MEANQGYFAVGDDRIPASKEMRINPVRRSLVAVLAAAWLKPFAALAAAWNKDGFGAKTAADALKTLGASNPVASRDVVIEAPQIAENGAVVPIEITSNVPGTTSIAVLIDKNPFPLVGKFDFMEGALPFVKLNAKVGETSEVRVVAEALGKHYVATQEIKVTIGGCGG
;
A
#
# COMPACT_ATOMS: atom_id res chain seq x y z
N MET A 1 -1.46 46.20 -87.75
CA MET A 1 -0.86 44.95 -87.30
C MET A 1 -1.34 44.71 -85.86
N GLU A 2 -2.35 43.88 -85.75
CA GLU A 2 -3.16 43.70 -84.55
C GLU A 2 -2.52 42.66 -83.64
N ALA A 3 -2.39 43.03 -82.36
CA ALA A 3 -1.97 42.12 -81.33
C ALA A 3 -3.20 41.49 -80.66
N ASN A 4 -3.35 40.20 -80.86
CA ASN A 4 -4.40 39.38 -80.30
C ASN A 4 -4.12 39.11 -78.78
N GLN A 5 -4.95 39.68 -77.91
CA GLN A 5 -4.93 39.37 -76.45
C GLN A 5 -5.91 38.26 -76.21
N GLY A 6 -5.36 37.04 -75.95
CA GLY A 6 -6.10 35.91 -75.40
C GLY A 6 -6.38 36.07 -73.94
N TYR A 7 -7.63 36.25 -73.52
CA TYR A 7 -8.10 36.19 -72.16
C TYR A 7 -8.19 34.72 -71.72
N PHE A 8 -7.35 34.35 -70.77
CA PHE A 8 -7.52 33.11 -70.03
C PHE A 8 -8.65 33.30 -69.00
N ALA A 9 -9.75 32.59 -69.20
CA ALA A 9 -10.82 32.47 -68.22
C ALA A 9 -10.31 31.61 -67.03
N VAL A 10 -10.16 32.24 -65.89
CA VAL A 10 -9.90 31.54 -64.63
C VAL A 10 -11.20 30.84 -64.20
N GLY A 11 -11.20 29.50 -64.21
CA GLY A 11 -12.29 28.70 -63.72
C GLY A 11 -12.49 28.93 -62.21
N ASP A 12 -13.72 29.21 -61.84
CA ASP A 12 -14.19 29.35 -60.46
C ASP A 12 -14.29 27.93 -59.84
N ASP A 13 -13.16 27.42 -59.34
CA ASP A 13 -13.12 26.19 -58.57
C ASP A 13 -13.62 26.47 -57.15
N ARG A 14 -14.93 26.56 -57.01
CA ARG A 14 -15.59 26.54 -55.70
C ARG A 14 -15.35 25.22 -55.05
N ILE A 15 -14.44 25.21 -54.05
CA ILE A 15 -14.23 24.11 -53.14
C ILE A 15 -15.58 23.79 -52.46
N PRO A 16 -16.11 22.56 -52.60
CA PRO A 16 -17.36 22.22 -51.93
C PRO A 16 -17.16 22.32 -50.43
N ALA A 17 -18.01 23.12 -49.77
CA ALA A 17 -18.04 23.28 -48.32
C ALA A 17 -18.02 21.91 -47.65
N SER A 18 -17.04 21.68 -46.82
CA SER A 18 -16.88 20.48 -46.02
C SER A 18 -18.18 20.21 -45.26
N LYS A 19 -18.79 19.06 -45.54
CA LYS A 19 -20.01 18.57 -44.93
C LYS A 19 -19.74 18.47 -43.42
N GLU A 20 -20.16 19.47 -42.65
CA GLU A 20 -20.09 19.43 -41.21
C GLU A 20 -20.78 18.16 -40.72
N MET A 21 -19.96 17.25 -40.20
CA MET A 21 -20.42 16.01 -39.59
C MET A 21 -21.14 16.37 -38.28
N ARG A 22 -22.45 16.63 -38.34
CA ARG A 22 -23.30 16.85 -37.18
C ARG A 22 -23.29 15.59 -36.33
N ILE A 23 -22.36 15.52 -35.38
CA ILE A 23 -22.30 14.43 -34.39
C ILE A 23 -23.52 14.60 -33.48
N ASN A 24 -24.42 13.62 -33.53
CA ASN A 24 -25.67 13.59 -32.77
C ASN A 24 -25.38 13.77 -31.28
N PRO A 25 -25.95 14.79 -30.58
CA PRO A 25 -25.64 15.10 -29.18
C PRO A 25 -25.91 13.91 -28.22
N VAL A 26 -26.88 13.05 -28.59
CA VAL A 26 -27.18 11.83 -27.81
C VAL A 26 -26.02 10.84 -27.85
N ARG A 27 -25.30 10.70 -28.98
CA ARG A 27 -24.11 9.83 -29.07
C ARG A 27 -22.94 10.35 -28.25
N ARG A 28 -22.74 11.67 -28.19
CA ARG A 28 -21.69 12.29 -27.34
C ARG A 28 -21.98 12.07 -25.86
N SER A 29 -23.23 12.19 -25.44
CA SER A 29 -23.64 11.95 -24.04
C SER A 29 -23.47 10.48 -23.65
N LEU A 30 -23.80 9.52 -24.53
CA LEU A 30 -23.59 8.09 -24.26
C LEU A 30 -22.12 7.72 -24.12
N VAL A 31 -21.24 8.25 -24.97
CA VAL A 31 -19.79 8.00 -24.89
C VAL A 31 -19.21 8.61 -23.62
N ALA A 32 -19.65 9.81 -23.22
CA ALA A 32 -19.19 10.46 -22.00
C ALA A 32 -19.63 9.70 -20.72
N VAL A 33 -20.85 9.16 -20.70
CA VAL A 33 -21.36 8.35 -19.58
C VAL A 33 -20.62 7.02 -19.47
N LEU A 34 -20.35 6.36 -20.59
CA LEU A 34 -19.56 5.12 -20.62
C LEU A 34 -18.12 5.35 -20.18
N ALA A 35 -17.47 6.43 -20.64
CA ALA A 35 -16.11 6.78 -20.21
C ALA A 35 -16.03 7.08 -18.71
N ALA A 36 -17.04 7.76 -18.13
CA ALA A 36 -17.10 8.05 -16.70
C ALA A 36 -17.33 6.80 -15.83
N ALA A 37 -18.03 5.78 -16.36
CA ALA A 37 -18.23 4.50 -15.67
C ALA A 37 -16.95 3.67 -15.57
N TRP A 38 -16.01 3.79 -16.52
CA TRP A 38 -14.74 3.06 -16.52
C TRP A 38 -13.69 3.66 -15.57
N LEU A 39 -13.84 4.91 -15.14
CA LEU A 39 -12.89 5.60 -14.27
C LEU A 39 -13.12 5.35 -12.75
N LYS A 40 -14.25 4.76 -12.36
CA LYS A 40 -14.59 4.56 -10.95
C LYS A 40 -13.96 3.35 -10.24
N PRO A 41 -13.59 2.22 -10.87
CA PRO A 41 -13.11 1.06 -10.13
C PRO A 41 -11.68 1.16 -9.62
N PHE A 42 -10.84 2.04 -10.16
CA PHE A 42 -9.43 2.12 -9.75
C PHE A 42 -9.17 2.84 -8.42
N ALA A 43 -10.10 3.65 -7.95
CA ALA A 43 -9.95 4.34 -6.67
C ALA A 43 -10.24 3.45 -5.44
N ALA A 44 -10.89 2.30 -5.64
CA ALA A 44 -11.31 1.41 -4.54
C ALA A 44 -10.23 0.39 -4.11
N LEU A 45 -9.11 0.29 -4.83
CA LEU A 45 -8.02 -0.67 -4.54
C LEU A 45 -6.86 -0.06 -3.74
N ALA A 46 -6.88 1.23 -3.45
CA ALA A 46 -5.96 1.81 -2.48
C ALA A 46 -6.40 1.35 -1.09
N ALA A 47 -5.72 0.34 -0.54
CA ALA A 47 -5.89 -0.03 0.87
C ALA A 47 -5.76 1.24 1.72
N ALA A 48 -6.81 1.57 2.48
CA ALA A 48 -6.81 2.75 3.30
C ALA A 48 -5.64 2.66 4.29
N TRP A 49 -4.70 3.60 4.19
CA TRP A 49 -3.59 3.72 5.13
C TRP A 49 -4.13 3.82 6.57
N ASN A 50 -3.75 2.89 7.46
CA ASN A 50 -4.14 2.90 8.87
C ASN A 50 -3.37 3.98 9.63
N LYS A 51 -3.73 5.25 9.39
CA LYS A 51 -3.07 6.41 9.99
C LYS A 51 -3.11 6.36 11.51
N ASP A 52 -4.21 5.91 12.09
CA ASP A 52 -4.41 5.88 13.54
C ASP A 52 -3.54 4.81 14.19
N GLY A 53 -3.38 3.66 13.55
CA GLY A 53 -2.51 2.58 14.02
C GLY A 53 -1.04 2.99 14.02
N PHE A 54 -0.56 3.60 12.93
CA PHE A 54 0.82 4.09 12.84
C PHE A 54 1.07 5.35 13.67
N GLY A 55 0.03 6.11 14.02
CA GLY A 55 0.09 7.26 14.91
C GLY A 55 -0.03 6.92 16.40
N ALA A 56 -0.41 5.69 16.74
CA ALA A 56 -0.59 5.25 18.11
C ALA A 56 0.70 5.38 18.94
N LYS A 57 0.57 5.79 20.20
CA LYS A 57 1.69 5.98 21.11
C LYS A 57 1.92 4.78 22.03
N THR A 58 0.99 3.85 22.07
CA THR A 58 1.10 2.60 22.83
C THR A 58 0.80 1.40 21.97
N ALA A 59 1.42 0.26 22.26
CA ALA A 59 1.13 -0.99 21.58
C ALA A 59 -0.35 -1.40 21.72
N ALA A 60 -0.95 -1.13 22.88
CA ALA A 60 -2.36 -1.42 23.13
C ALA A 60 -3.30 -0.61 22.22
N ASP A 61 -3.01 0.68 22.01
CA ASP A 61 -3.80 1.50 21.11
C ASP A 61 -3.61 1.10 19.64
N ALA A 62 -2.37 0.79 19.24
CA ALA A 62 -2.10 0.25 17.92
C ALA A 62 -2.88 -1.05 17.66
N LEU A 63 -2.87 -1.99 18.62
CA LEU A 63 -3.63 -3.25 18.53
C LEU A 63 -5.14 -3.03 18.40
N LYS A 64 -5.70 -2.04 19.11
CA LYS A 64 -7.13 -1.69 18.98
C LYS A 64 -7.47 -1.26 17.55
N THR A 65 -6.62 -0.44 16.92
CA THR A 65 -6.84 0.01 15.54
C THR A 65 -6.74 -1.11 14.51
N LEU A 66 -6.03 -2.19 14.87
CA LEU A 66 -5.92 -3.41 14.06
C LEU A 66 -7.05 -4.41 14.34
N GLY A 67 -7.97 -4.11 15.27
CA GLY A 67 -8.99 -5.05 15.71
C GLY A 67 -8.46 -6.19 16.59
N ALA A 68 -7.19 -6.13 16.99
CA ALA A 68 -6.45 -7.18 17.68
C ALA A 68 -6.34 -6.93 19.20
N SER A 69 -7.40 -6.47 19.85
CA SER A 69 -7.37 -6.11 21.28
C SER A 69 -7.02 -7.26 22.23
N ASN A 70 -7.37 -8.50 21.84
CA ASN A 70 -7.14 -9.70 22.65
C ASN A 70 -6.59 -10.83 21.77
N PRO A 71 -5.36 -10.74 21.27
CA PRO A 71 -4.77 -11.77 20.45
C PRO A 71 -4.44 -13.01 21.29
N VAL A 72 -4.58 -14.20 20.70
CA VAL A 72 -4.25 -15.47 21.33
C VAL A 72 -2.77 -15.78 21.16
N ALA A 73 -2.06 -16.11 22.23
CA ALA A 73 -0.67 -16.53 22.14
C ALA A 73 -0.55 -17.81 21.30
N SER A 74 0.37 -17.81 20.33
CA SER A 74 0.58 -18.96 19.43
C SER A 74 2.07 -19.19 19.19
N ARG A 75 2.46 -20.47 19.14
CA ARG A 75 3.81 -20.89 18.73
C ARG A 75 3.94 -21.02 17.21
N ASP A 76 2.83 -20.96 16.51
CA ASP A 76 2.79 -21.01 15.03
C ASP A 76 3.19 -19.68 14.40
N VAL A 77 3.23 -18.60 15.19
CA VAL A 77 3.87 -17.34 14.79
C VAL A 77 5.30 -17.37 15.32
N VAL A 78 6.26 -17.45 14.41
CA VAL A 78 7.68 -17.58 14.71
C VAL A 78 8.37 -16.24 14.46
N ILE A 79 9.16 -15.81 15.44
CA ILE A 79 10.00 -14.60 15.33
C ILE A 79 11.45 -15.06 15.39
N GLU A 80 12.24 -14.72 14.38
CA GLU A 80 13.69 -14.93 14.35
C GLU A 80 14.38 -13.57 14.37
N ALA A 81 14.96 -13.23 15.51
CA ALA A 81 15.67 -11.97 15.73
C ALA A 81 16.79 -12.20 16.74
N PRO A 82 17.86 -11.38 16.72
CA PRO A 82 18.92 -11.46 17.72
C PRO A 82 18.38 -11.15 19.11
N GLN A 83 18.74 -11.95 20.10
CA GLN A 83 18.38 -11.68 21.50
C GLN A 83 19.10 -10.43 22.05
N ILE A 84 20.27 -10.13 21.50
CA ILE A 84 21.08 -8.96 21.83
C ILE A 84 21.43 -8.24 20.54
N ALA A 85 21.05 -6.98 20.43
CA ALA A 85 21.41 -6.09 19.35
C ALA A 85 22.45 -5.07 19.83
N GLU A 86 23.66 -5.14 19.29
CA GLU A 86 24.73 -4.15 19.56
C GLU A 86 24.41 -2.80 18.91
N ASN A 87 23.67 -2.82 17.82
CA ASN A 87 23.16 -1.64 17.12
C ASN A 87 21.64 -1.70 16.99
N GLY A 88 20.95 -0.99 17.88
CA GLY A 88 19.49 -0.89 17.85
C GLY A 88 18.92 -0.08 16.68
N ALA A 89 19.75 0.62 15.90
CA ALA A 89 19.27 1.39 14.74
C ALA A 89 18.81 0.48 13.59
N VAL A 90 19.43 -0.71 13.45
CA VAL A 90 19.15 -1.66 12.37
C VAL A 90 19.16 -3.08 12.92
N VAL A 91 18.02 -3.58 13.34
CA VAL A 91 17.87 -4.94 13.88
C VAL A 91 17.13 -5.80 12.85
N PRO A 92 17.75 -6.87 12.35
CA PRO A 92 17.08 -7.79 11.43
C PRO A 92 16.03 -8.62 12.18
N ILE A 93 14.85 -8.72 11.61
CA ILE A 93 13.74 -9.50 12.15
C ILE A 93 13.14 -10.29 11.01
N GLU A 94 13.04 -11.61 11.16
CA GLU A 94 12.36 -12.50 10.25
C GLU A 94 11.13 -13.08 10.96
N ILE A 95 10.02 -13.17 10.26
CA ILE A 95 8.74 -13.58 10.82
C ILE A 95 8.10 -14.58 9.88
N THR A 96 7.70 -15.71 10.41
CA THR A 96 6.94 -16.72 9.69
C THR A 96 5.65 -17.01 10.44
N SER A 97 4.51 -16.97 9.76
CA SER A 97 3.27 -17.49 10.32
C SER A 97 2.95 -18.87 9.73
N ASN A 98 2.94 -19.89 10.59
CA ASN A 98 2.48 -21.23 10.27
C ASN A 98 0.97 -21.40 10.57
N VAL A 99 0.29 -20.33 10.96
CA VAL A 99 -1.17 -20.35 11.20
C VAL A 99 -1.87 -20.46 9.84
N PRO A 100 -2.68 -21.51 9.61
CA PRO A 100 -3.38 -21.66 8.33
C PRO A 100 -4.31 -20.48 8.04
N GLY A 101 -4.29 -20.01 6.81
CA GLY A 101 -5.16 -18.91 6.39
C GLY A 101 -4.73 -17.54 6.92
N THR A 102 -3.43 -17.34 7.21
CA THR A 102 -2.89 -16.02 7.57
C THR A 102 -3.09 -15.04 6.43
N THR A 103 -3.77 -13.94 6.72
CA THR A 103 -4.09 -12.86 5.78
C THR A 103 -3.26 -11.61 6.03
N SER A 104 -2.79 -11.39 7.26
CA SER A 104 -1.91 -10.26 7.55
C SER A 104 -0.97 -10.54 8.72
N ILE A 105 0.16 -9.81 8.74
CA ILE A 105 1.11 -9.77 9.85
C ILE A 105 1.36 -8.32 10.22
N ALA A 106 1.18 -7.97 11.50
CA ALA A 106 1.56 -6.68 12.07
C ALA A 106 2.74 -6.85 13.02
N VAL A 107 3.71 -5.93 12.93
CA VAL A 107 4.93 -5.93 13.76
C VAL A 107 4.94 -4.69 14.64
N LEU A 108 5.07 -4.89 15.94
CA LEU A 108 5.14 -3.82 16.93
C LEU A 108 6.43 -3.95 17.74
N ILE A 109 6.98 -2.82 18.16
CA ILE A 109 8.09 -2.70 19.09
C ILE A 109 7.60 -1.82 20.23
N ASP A 110 7.34 -2.43 21.39
CA ASP A 110 6.51 -1.84 22.45
C ASP A 110 7.02 -0.49 22.95
N LYS A 111 8.34 -0.33 23.05
CA LYS A 111 8.95 0.89 23.60
C LYS A 111 9.37 1.93 22.54
N ASN A 112 9.11 1.68 21.28
CA ASN A 112 9.31 2.72 20.28
C ASN A 112 8.28 3.85 20.45
N PRO A 113 8.62 5.10 20.11
CA PRO A 113 7.69 6.24 20.18
C PRO A 113 6.39 6.04 19.40
N PHE A 114 6.46 5.22 18.37
CA PHE A 114 5.34 4.71 17.56
C PHE A 114 5.53 3.19 17.45
N PRO A 115 4.82 2.41 18.27
CA PRO A 115 5.06 0.98 18.37
C PRO A 115 4.81 0.20 17.10
N LEU A 116 3.79 0.55 16.29
CA LEU A 116 3.51 -0.16 15.05
C LEU A 116 4.57 0.17 13.98
N VAL A 117 5.42 -0.81 13.69
CA VAL A 117 6.51 -0.70 12.71
C VAL A 117 6.03 -0.98 11.29
N GLY A 118 5.14 -1.98 11.14
CA GLY A 118 4.62 -2.37 9.84
C GLY A 118 3.40 -3.27 9.93
N LYS A 119 2.56 -3.23 8.90
CA LYS A 119 1.48 -4.17 8.64
C LYS A 119 1.61 -4.66 7.21
N PHE A 120 1.59 -5.96 7.03
CA PHE A 120 1.78 -6.65 5.75
C PHE A 120 0.55 -7.49 5.48
N ASP A 121 -0.14 -7.19 4.39
CA ASP A 121 -1.30 -7.94 3.95
C ASP A 121 -0.87 -8.91 2.85
N PHE A 122 -1.29 -10.18 2.94
CA PHE A 122 -0.94 -11.24 2.01
C PHE A 122 -2.09 -11.51 1.05
N MET A 123 -1.75 -11.61 -0.21
CA MET A 123 -2.70 -12.08 -1.24
C MET A 123 -2.81 -13.61 -1.20
N GLU A 124 -3.88 -14.14 -1.76
CA GLU A 124 -4.09 -15.58 -1.87
C GLU A 124 -2.90 -16.27 -2.55
N GLY A 125 -2.40 -17.33 -1.94
CA GLY A 125 -1.23 -18.08 -2.42
C GLY A 125 0.12 -17.51 -2.00
N ALA A 126 0.18 -16.35 -1.34
CA ALA A 126 1.42 -15.83 -0.81
C ALA A 126 1.84 -16.56 0.46
N LEU A 127 3.15 -16.80 0.63
CA LEU A 127 3.69 -17.30 1.87
C LEU A 127 3.65 -16.18 2.94
N PRO A 128 3.11 -16.44 4.15
CA PRO A 128 3.07 -15.45 5.20
C PRO A 128 4.43 -15.33 5.92
N PHE A 129 5.39 -14.77 5.19
CA PHE A 129 6.77 -14.54 5.60
C PHE A 129 7.12 -13.06 5.40
N VAL A 130 7.75 -12.47 6.41
CA VAL A 130 8.22 -11.08 6.40
C VAL A 130 9.65 -11.03 6.89
N LYS A 131 10.51 -10.35 6.13
CA LYS A 131 11.87 -10.02 6.55
C LYS A 131 12.03 -8.51 6.48
N LEU A 132 12.42 -7.90 7.61
CA LEU A 132 12.61 -6.45 7.70
C LEU A 132 13.79 -6.11 8.63
N ASN A 133 14.29 -4.89 8.46
CA ASN A 133 15.17 -4.27 9.44
C ASN A 133 14.37 -3.21 10.20
N ALA A 134 14.37 -3.28 11.52
CA ALA A 134 13.66 -2.35 12.36
C ALA A 134 14.60 -1.60 13.31
N LYS A 135 14.24 -0.36 13.65
CA LYS A 135 14.88 0.37 14.74
C LYS A 135 14.25 -0.08 16.06
N VAL A 136 15.08 -0.57 16.98
CA VAL A 136 14.73 -0.87 18.36
C VAL A 136 15.47 0.15 19.23
N GLY A 137 14.78 1.19 19.70
CA GLY A 137 15.41 2.33 20.35
C GLY A 137 16.05 2.00 21.72
N GLU A 138 15.48 1.03 22.42
CA GLU A 138 15.95 0.51 23.71
C GLU A 138 15.52 -0.95 23.87
N THR A 139 16.01 -1.66 24.88
CA THR A 139 15.57 -3.03 25.21
C THR A 139 14.05 -3.09 25.27
N SER A 140 13.42 -3.88 24.39
CA SER A 140 11.98 -3.88 24.16
C SER A 140 11.48 -5.25 23.76
N GLU A 141 10.19 -5.50 23.99
CA GLU A 141 9.48 -6.59 23.33
C GLU A 141 9.19 -6.24 21.88
N VAL A 142 9.51 -7.15 20.98
CA VAL A 142 8.97 -7.23 19.63
C VAL A 142 7.74 -8.11 19.69
N ARG A 143 6.62 -7.56 19.29
CA ARG A 143 5.32 -8.21 19.27
C ARG A 143 4.87 -8.38 17.83
N VAL A 144 4.56 -9.60 17.45
CA VAL A 144 4.07 -9.93 16.12
C VAL A 144 2.65 -10.47 16.23
N VAL A 145 1.73 -9.87 15.47
CA VAL A 145 0.33 -10.29 15.43
C VAL A 145 0.00 -10.75 14.03
N ALA A 146 -0.37 -12.02 13.90
CA ALA A 146 -0.89 -12.61 12.66
C ALA A 146 -2.41 -12.66 12.72
N GLU A 147 -3.06 -12.23 11.65
CA GLU A 147 -4.49 -12.38 11.44
C GLU A 147 -4.75 -13.59 10.56
N ALA A 148 -5.60 -14.50 11.01
CA ALA A 148 -6.00 -15.68 10.26
C ALA A 148 -7.44 -16.05 10.58
N LEU A 149 -8.27 -16.25 9.55
CA LEU A 149 -9.68 -16.66 9.69
C LEU A 149 -10.48 -15.77 10.67
N GLY A 150 -10.22 -14.46 10.65
CA GLY A 150 -10.88 -13.47 11.51
C GLY A 150 -10.46 -13.53 12.99
N LYS A 151 -9.37 -14.24 13.32
CA LYS A 151 -8.75 -14.30 14.66
C LYS A 151 -7.35 -13.72 14.62
N HIS A 152 -6.88 -13.25 15.77
CA HIS A 152 -5.53 -12.69 15.93
C HIS A 152 -4.69 -13.59 16.83
N TYR A 153 -3.50 -13.92 16.35
CA TYR A 153 -2.50 -14.76 17.03
C TYR A 153 -1.26 -13.91 17.29
N VAL A 154 -0.66 -14.07 18.48
CA VAL A 154 0.48 -13.24 18.88
C VAL A 154 1.66 -14.10 19.31
N ALA A 155 2.85 -13.67 18.91
CA ALA A 155 4.12 -14.07 19.51
C ALA A 155 4.87 -12.82 19.96
N THR A 156 5.71 -12.98 21.01
CA THR A 156 6.57 -11.92 21.52
C THR A 156 7.98 -12.45 21.74
N GLN A 157 8.96 -11.56 21.48
CA GLN A 157 10.37 -11.84 21.77
C GLN A 157 11.03 -10.56 22.30
N GLU A 158 11.71 -10.65 23.42
CA GLU A 158 12.54 -9.54 23.95
C GLU A 158 13.83 -9.42 23.13
N ILE A 159 14.15 -8.19 22.72
CA ILE A 159 15.44 -7.82 22.13
C ILE A 159 16.14 -6.85 23.09
N LYS A 160 17.30 -7.27 23.60
CA LYS A 160 18.15 -6.43 24.44
C LYS A 160 19.04 -5.56 23.56
N VAL A 161 18.97 -4.25 23.76
CA VAL A 161 19.85 -3.29 23.08
C VAL A 161 20.95 -2.86 24.03
N THR A 162 22.21 -3.12 23.64
CA THR A 162 23.35 -2.65 24.44
C THR A 162 23.57 -1.15 24.17
N ILE A 163 23.82 -0.42 25.28
CA ILE A 163 24.12 1.02 25.22
C ILE A 163 25.52 1.21 24.63
N GLY A 164 25.60 1.29 23.31
CA GLY A 164 26.89 1.45 22.64
C GLY A 164 26.77 1.74 21.13
N GLY A 165 25.59 1.54 20.56
CA GLY A 165 25.38 1.64 19.12
C GLY A 165 24.65 2.90 18.63
N CYS A 166 24.21 3.77 19.51
CA CYS A 166 23.61 5.05 19.12
C CYS A 166 24.64 6.17 19.24
N GLY A 167 25.70 6.09 18.44
CA GLY A 167 26.57 7.24 18.21
C GLY A 167 25.77 8.32 17.49
N GLY A 168 25.61 9.45 18.16
CA GLY A 168 25.26 10.78 17.77
C GLY A 168 24.24 11.02 16.66
#